data_d7a54f500e15603f41bd5e99067a3936
#
_entry.id   d7a54f500e15603f41bd5e99067a3936
#
_cell.length_a   1.000
_cell.length_b   1.000
_cell.length_c   1.000
_cell.angle_alpha   90.00
_cell.angle_beta   90.00
_cell.angle_gamma   90.00
#
_symmetry.space_group_name_H-M   'P 1'
#
loop_
_entity.id
_entity.type
_entity.pdbx_description
1 polymer ?
#
loop_
_entity_poly.entity_id
_entity_poly.type
_entity_poly.pdbx_seq_one_letter_code
_entity_poly.pdbx_strand_id
1 'polypeptide(L)'
;MLYKSPIGILSLVADDHYLFGIWVEAQSYFERGLSVGNLVEVESHPILNQIASYLDAYFKGQNQDLSQLPLAPVGSDFEKRVWNYLRGIPFGQTVTYGQIAKDLQIASAQAIGGAVGRNPWSILVPCHRVLGAGNRLTGYASGIDKKAWLLKHEGAAFQENKEQKEKKMLEFIEYPKCTTCKKAKKELDQLGLEYKDVHIVEETPSEKVILNWIETSGFELKQFFNTSGIKYRELGLKDKVGTLSNKEAAKLLASDGMLLKRPILVENGVVKQIGYRKTYDNLDLK
;
A
#
# COMPACT_ATOMS: atom_id res chain seq x y z
N MET A 1 -9.88 2.05 -17.04
CA MET A 1 -10.31 2.95 -15.96
C MET A 1 -9.40 2.76 -14.76
N LEU A 2 -8.99 3.83 -14.13
CA LEU A 2 -8.19 3.77 -12.90
C LEU A 2 -9.10 3.94 -11.67
N TYR A 3 -8.92 3.08 -10.67
CA TYR A 3 -9.70 3.08 -9.43
C TYR A 3 -8.75 3.29 -8.23
N LYS A 4 -9.02 4.30 -7.40
CA LYS A 4 -8.23 4.57 -6.18
C LYS A 4 -8.71 3.67 -5.05
N SER A 5 -7.79 2.91 -4.47
CA SER A 5 -8.08 2.00 -3.36
C SER A 5 -7.10 2.16 -2.20
N PRO A 6 -7.40 1.61 -1.00
CA PRO A 6 -6.47 1.59 0.14
C PRO A 6 -5.16 0.85 -0.13
N ILE A 7 -5.11 -0.04 -1.12
CA ILE A 7 -3.90 -0.77 -1.51
C ILE A 7 -3.17 -0.17 -2.71
N GLY A 8 -3.58 1.01 -3.17
CA GLY A 8 -3.02 1.73 -4.30
C GLY A 8 -3.99 1.86 -5.48
N ILE A 9 -3.50 2.35 -6.59
CA ILE A 9 -4.30 2.50 -7.81
C ILE A 9 -4.50 1.12 -8.45
N LEU A 10 -5.74 0.82 -8.80
CA LEU A 10 -6.11 -0.39 -9.55
C LEU A 10 -6.41 -0.01 -11.01
N SER A 11 -5.80 -0.74 -11.96
CA SER A 11 -6.17 -0.69 -13.38
C SER A 11 -7.28 -1.69 -13.62
N LEU A 12 -8.43 -1.21 -14.08
CA LEU A 12 -9.59 -2.02 -14.45
C LEU A 12 -9.73 -2.04 -15.97
N VAL A 13 -9.74 -3.22 -16.58
CA VAL A 13 -9.82 -3.39 -18.03
C VAL A 13 -10.96 -4.32 -18.42
N ALA A 14 -11.85 -3.83 -19.28
CA ALA A 14 -12.98 -4.57 -19.82
C ALA A 14 -13.21 -4.21 -21.28
N ASP A 15 -13.91 -5.11 -22.01
CA ASP A 15 -14.61 -4.78 -23.25
C ASP A 15 -16.13 -4.72 -22.97
N ASP A 16 -16.93 -4.67 -24.02
CA ASP A 16 -18.41 -4.61 -23.92
C ASP A 16 -19.04 -5.85 -23.27
N HIS A 17 -18.30 -6.95 -23.15
CA HIS A 17 -18.82 -8.25 -22.71
C HIS A 17 -18.13 -8.77 -21.44
N TYR A 18 -16.84 -8.51 -21.25
CA TYR A 18 -16.04 -9.17 -20.23
C TYR A 18 -15.08 -8.23 -19.49
N LEU A 19 -14.88 -8.50 -18.22
CA LEU A 19 -13.78 -7.96 -17.43
C LEU A 19 -12.51 -8.80 -17.67
N PHE A 20 -11.49 -8.20 -18.26
CA PHE A 20 -10.20 -8.87 -18.52
C PHE A 20 -9.30 -8.90 -17.30
N GLY A 21 -9.37 -7.88 -16.46
CA GLY A 21 -8.60 -7.91 -15.24
C GLY A 21 -8.70 -6.67 -14.35
N ILE A 22 -8.16 -6.87 -13.16
CA ILE A 22 -7.92 -5.85 -12.12
C ILE A 22 -6.50 -6.04 -11.64
N TRP A 23 -5.64 -5.08 -11.87
CA TRP A 23 -4.24 -5.11 -11.45
C TRP A 23 -3.91 -3.94 -10.55
N VAL A 24 -3.14 -4.19 -9.52
CA VAL A 24 -2.55 -3.10 -8.73
C VAL A 24 -1.38 -2.52 -9.52
N GLU A 25 -1.27 -1.22 -9.59
CA GLU A 25 -0.17 -0.54 -10.28
C GLU A 25 1.19 -1.09 -9.85
N ALA A 26 2.07 -1.31 -10.83
CA ALA A 26 3.42 -1.85 -10.65
C ALA A 26 3.49 -3.30 -10.10
N GLN A 27 2.39 -4.08 -10.12
CA GLN A 27 2.46 -5.48 -9.74
C GLN A 27 3.15 -6.36 -10.80
N SER A 28 3.62 -7.54 -10.39
CA SER A 28 4.07 -8.58 -11.33
C SER A 28 2.92 -9.03 -12.22
N TYR A 29 3.21 -9.32 -13.49
CA TYR A 29 2.21 -9.70 -14.50
C TYR A 29 1.13 -8.64 -14.78
N PHE A 30 1.46 -7.36 -14.57
CA PHE A 30 0.57 -6.24 -14.87
C PHE A 30 0.09 -6.31 -16.33
N GLU A 31 -1.22 -6.23 -16.54
CA GLU A 31 -1.90 -6.26 -17.84
C GLU A 31 -1.45 -7.42 -18.77
N ARG A 32 -1.03 -8.54 -18.17
CA ARG A 32 -0.56 -9.71 -18.91
C ARG A 32 -1.62 -10.23 -19.91
N GLY A 33 -1.20 -10.40 -21.15
CA GLY A 33 -2.04 -10.92 -22.25
C GLY A 33 -2.90 -9.86 -22.92
N LEU A 34 -2.78 -8.60 -22.53
CA LEU A 34 -3.41 -7.48 -23.21
C LEU A 34 -2.44 -6.84 -24.22
N SER A 35 -2.99 -6.41 -25.35
CA SER A 35 -2.24 -5.59 -26.32
C SER A 35 -2.37 -4.12 -25.90
N VAL A 36 -1.38 -3.61 -25.20
CA VAL A 36 -1.39 -2.26 -24.59
C VAL A 36 -1.73 -1.16 -25.59
N GLY A 37 -1.36 -1.32 -26.88
CA GLY A 37 -1.68 -0.35 -27.93
C GLY A 37 -3.17 -0.20 -28.27
N ASN A 38 -4.03 -1.11 -27.78
CA ASN A 38 -5.48 -1.09 -28.02
C ASN A 38 -6.29 -0.63 -26.81
N LEU A 39 -5.61 -0.27 -25.68
CA LEU A 39 -6.30 0.19 -24.50
C LEU A 39 -6.66 1.67 -24.61
N VAL A 40 -7.91 1.98 -24.36
CA VAL A 40 -8.44 3.35 -24.32
C VAL A 40 -8.83 3.66 -22.87
N GLU A 41 -8.38 4.78 -22.36
CA GLU A 41 -8.80 5.24 -21.03
C GLU A 41 -10.22 5.79 -21.11
N VAL A 42 -11.10 5.31 -20.23
CA VAL A 42 -12.50 5.72 -20.14
C VAL A 42 -12.83 6.15 -18.71
N GLU A 43 -13.65 7.16 -18.57
CA GLU A 43 -14.16 7.62 -17.27
C GLU A 43 -15.35 6.76 -16.80
N SER A 44 -16.11 6.20 -17.74
CA SER A 44 -17.31 5.40 -17.44
C SER A 44 -17.49 4.28 -18.45
N HIS A 45 -17.86 3.10 -17.96
CA HIS A 45 -18.19 1.92 -18.74
C HIS A 45 -19.07 0.99 -17.90
N PRO A 46 -20.14 0.38 -18.43
CA PRO A 46 -21.11 -0.41 -17.63
C PRO A 46 -20.45 -1.46 -16.73
N ILE A 47 -19.60 -2.33 -17.29
CA ILE A 47 -18.89 -3.37 -16.53
C ILE A 47 -17.95 -2.73 -15.50
N LEU A 48 -17.14 -1.73 -15.89
CA LEU A 48 -16.18 -1.11 -14.98
C LEU A 48 -16.86 -0.37 -13.85
N ASN A 49 -18.00 0.26 -14.06
CA ASN A 49 -18.81 0.91 -13.03
C ASN A 49 -19.37 -0.12 -12.04
N GLN A 50 -19.84 -1.28 -12.53
CA GLN A 50 -20.27 -2.38 -11.69
C GLN A 50 -19.13 -2.89 -10.79
N ILE A 51 -17.95 -3.06 -11.36
CA ILE A 51 -16.75 -3.48 -10.62
C ILE A 51 -16.32 -2.42 -9.61
N ALA A 52 -16.35 -1.14 -9.96
CA ALA A 52 -16.03 -0.05 -9.02
C ALA A 52 -16.99 -0.06 -7.83
N SER A 53 -18.29 -0.23 -8.06
CA SER A 53 -19.30 -0.34 -7.00
C SER A 53 -19.06 -1.55 -6.09
N TYR A 54 -18.65 -2.68 -6.68
CA TYR A 54 -18.25 -3.86 -5.92
C TYR A 54 -17.03 -3.58 -5.04
N LEU A 55 -15.98 -2.95 -5.60
CA LEU A 55 -14.78 -2.60 -4.85
C LEU A 55 -15.07 -1.61 -3.72
N ASP A 56 -15.95 -0.63 -3.94
CA ASP A 56 -16.41 0.29 -2.90
C ASP A 56 -17.06 -0.44 -1.72
N ALA A 57 -17.90 -1.43 -2.01
CA ALA A 57 -18.56 -2.24 -0.99
C ALA A 57 -17.55 -3.16 -0.29
N TYR A 58 -16.64 -3.81 -1.05
CA TYR A 58 -15.58 -4.65 -0.50
C TYR A 58 -14.70 -3.86 0.49
N PHE A 59 -14.21 -2.69 0.11
CA PHE A 59 -13.38 -1.86 0.98
C PHE A 59 -14.12 -1.24 2.17
N LYS A 60 -15.45 -1.30 2.18
CA LYS A 60 -16.29 -1.02 3.37
C LYS A 60 -16.56 -2.26 4.25
N GLY A 61 -15.92 -3.40 3.94
CA GLY A 61 -16.08 -4.66 4.69
C GLY A 61 -17.34 -5.44 4.33
N GLN A 62 -18.00 -5.11 3.22
CA GLN A 62 -19.19 -5.83 2.76
C GLN A 62 -18.77 -6.98 1.84
N ASN A 63 -19.24 -8.19 2.16
CA ASN A 63 -19.08 -9.36 1.28
C ASN A 63 -20.24 -9.38 0.27
N GLN A 64 -19.90 -9.43 -1.02
CA GLN A 64 -20.88 -9.49 -2.11
C GLN A 64 -20.72 -10.76 -2.95
N ASP A 65 -21.81 -11.19 -3.56
CA ASP A 65 -21.80 -12.31 -4.50
C ASP A 65 -21.11 -11.91 -5.82
N LEU A 66 -20.09 -12.68 -6.20
CA LEU A 66 -19.29 -12.49 -7.40
C LEU A 66 -19.75 -13.35 -8.56
N SER A 67 -20.79 -14.17 -8.39
CA SER A 67 -21.24 -15.18 -9.38
C SER A 67 -21.65 -14.56 -10.71
N GLN A 68 -22.16 -13.33 -10.68
CA GLN A 68 -22.70 -12.62 -11.84
C GLN A 68 -21.68 -11.73 -12.57
N LEU A 69 -20.43 -11.70 -12.11
CA LEU A 69 -19.42 -10.86 -12.78
C LEU A 69 -18.92 -11.51 -14.07
N PRO A 70 -18.92 -10.76 -15.20
CA PRO A 70 -18.56 -11.27 -16.50
C PRO A 70 -17.03 -11.34 -16.66
N LEU A 71 -16.39 -12.32 -16.03
CA LEU A 71 -14.94 -12.52 -16.16
C LEU A 71 -14.59 -13.10 -17.51
N ALA A 72 -13.57 -12.55 -18.17
CA ALA A 72 -13.12 -13.03 -19.48
C ALA A 72 -12.64 -14.50 -19.42
N PRO A 73 -12.89 -15.33 -20.43
CA PRO A 73 -12.49 -16.74 -20.45
C PRO A 73 -11.01 -16.92 -20.80
N VAL A 74 -10.12 -16.21 -20.11
CA VAL A 74 -8.67 -16.21 -20.32
C VAL A 74 -7.95 -17.27 -19.46
N GLY A 75 -6.70 -17.54 -19.79
CA GLY A 75 -5.84 -18.50 -19.09
C GLY A 75 -5.96 -19.94 -19.62
N SER A 76 -4.98 -20.78 -19.27
CA SER A 76 -4.97 -22.22 -19.56
C SER A 76 -6.03 -22.95 -18.71
N ASP A 77 -6.37 -24.18 -19.10
CA ASP A 77 -7.32 -25.00 -18.33
C ASP A 77 -6.84 -25.26 -16.91
N PHE A 78 -5.53 -25.38 -16.72
CA PHE A 78 -4.92 -25.47 -15.39
C PHE A 78 -5.13 -24.21 -14.56
N GLU A 79 -4.86 -23.03 -15.12
CA GLU A 79 -5.08 -21.74 -14.47
C GLU A 79 -6.56 -21.55 -14.10
N LYS A 80 -7.46 -21.84 -15.04
CA LYS A 80 -8.91 -21.77 -14.82
C LYS A 80 -9.37 -22.67 -13.66
N ARG A 81 -8.85 -23.90 -13.57
CA ARG A 81 -9.15 -24.80 -12.44
C ARG A 81 -8.72 -24.20 -11.11
N VAL A 82 -7.53 -23.64 -11.05
CA VAL A 82 -7.02 -22.98 -9.83
C VAL A 82 -7.85 -21.74 -9.50
N TRP A 83 -8.12 -20.87 -10.46
CA TRP A 83 -8.89 -19.64 -10.22
C TRP A 83 -10.34 -19.92 -9.82
N ASN A 84 -10.97 -20.95 -10.38
CA ASN A 84 -12.30 -21.40 -9.92
C ASN A 84 -12.28 -21.89 -8.48
N TYR A 85 -11.22 -22.61 -8.07
CA TYR A 85 -11.05 -23.00 -6.66
C TYR A 85 -10.93 -21.74 -5.77
N LEU A 86 -10.12 -20.75 -6.17
CA LEU A 86 -9.93 -19.52 -5.40
C LEU A 86 -11.25 -18.78 -5.17
N ARG A 87 -12.14 -18.73 -6.16
CA ARG A 87 -13.45 -18.07 -6.05
C ARG A 87 -14.32 -18.68 -4.95
N GLY A 88 -14.10 -19.95 -4.63
CA GLY A 88 -14.80 -20.65 -3.55
C GLY A 88 -14.28 -20.35 -2.14
N ILE A 89 -13.16 -19.63 -1.98
CA ILE A 89 -12.62 -19.31 -0.66
C ILE A 89 -13.42 -18.14 -0.07
N PRO A 90 -14.14 -18.31 1.05
CA PRO A 90 -14.97 -17.27 1.63
C PRO A 90 -14.17 -16.06 2.14
N PHE A 91 -14.83 -14.92 2.25
CA PHE A 91 -14.30 -13.71 2.88
C PHE A 91 -13.84 -14.02 4.31
N GLY A 92 -12.65 -13.56 4.67
CA GLY A 92 -12.06 -13.80 6.00
C GLY A 92 -11.48 -15.20 6.22
N GLN A 93 -11.55 -16.09 5.23
CA GLN A 93 -10.95 -17.43 5.30
C GLN A 93 -9.70 -17.53 4.43
N THR A 94 -8.82 -18.45 4.80
CA THR A 94 -7.58 -18.69 4.09
C THR A 94 -7.36 -20.17 3.82
N VAL A 95 -6.61 -20.47 2.77
CA VAL A 95 -6.15 -21.82 2.43
C VAL A 95 -4.64 -21.80 2.17
N THR A 96 -3.98 -22.95 2.24
CA THR A 96 -2.58 -23.04 1.85
C THR A 96 -2.41 -23.54 0.42
N TYR A 97 -1.28 -23.20 -0.22
CA TYR A 97 -0.93 -23.77 -1.54
C TYR A 97 -0.95 -25.30 -1.53
N GLY A 98 -0.51 -25.92 -0.41
CA GLY A 98 -0.54 -27.37 -0.25
C GLY A 98 -1.96 -27.94 -0.17
N GLN A 99 -2.89 -27.24 0.47
CA GLN A 99 -4.29 -27.65 0.52
C GLN A 99 -4.92 -27.60 -0.89
N ILE A 100 -4.71 -26.52 -1.64
CA ILE A 100 -5.21 -26.40 -3.03
C ILE A 100 -4.63 -27.55 -3.88
N ALA A 101 -3.33 -27.83 -3.77
CA ALA A 101 -2.68 -28.90 -4.52
C ALA A 101 -3.31 -30.26 -4.21
N LYS A 102 -3.60 -30.56 -2.93
CA LYS A 102 -4.27 -31.77 -2.51
C LYS A 102 -5.69 -31.86 -3.05
N ASP A 103 -6.49 -30.82 -2.90
CA ASP A 103 -7.91 -30.81 -3.30
C ASP A 103 -8.09 -30.92 -4.82
N LEU A 104 -7.19 -30.30 -5.57
CA LEU A 104 -7.17 -30.39 -7.05
C LEU A 104 -6.40 -31.60 -7.58
N GLN A 105 -5.83 -32.45 -6.70
CA GLN A 105 -5.00 -33.62 -7.06
C GLN A 105 -3.80 -33.23 -7.95
N ILE A 106 -3.12 -32.16 -7.60
CA ILE A 106 -1.95 -31.64 -8.31
C ILE A 106 -0.71 -31.89 -7.45
N ALA A 107 0.29 -32.56 -8.01
CA ALA A 107 1.48 -32.98 -7.29
C ALA A 107 2.39 -31.80 -6.83
N SER A 108 2.27 -30.63 -7.46
CA SER A 108 3.18 -29.50 -7.23
C SER A 108 2.47 -28.26 -6.64
N ALA A 109 2.73 -27.97 -5.37
CA ALA A 109 2.32 -26.69 -4.75
C ALA A 109 2.97 -25.48 -5.43
N GLN A 110 4.14 -25.63 -6.04
CA GLN A 110 4.81 -24.59 -6.81
C GLN A 110 4.03 -24.26 -8.10
N ALA A 111 3.49 -25.26 -8.79
CA ALA A 111 2.64 -25.04 -9.96
C ALA A 111 1.37 -24.27 -9.59
N ILE A 112 0.74 -24.61 -8.43
CA ILE A 112 -0.37 -23.83 -7.86
C ILE A 112 0.06 -22.37 -7.62
N GLY A 113 1.23 -22.15 -7.00
CA GLY A 113 1.76 -20.79 -6.75
C GLY A 113 1.91 -19.98 -8.03
N GLY A 114 2.39 -20.61 -9.11
CA GLY A 114 2.48 -19.98 -10.42
C GLY A 114 1.11 -19.56 -10.98
N ALA A 115 0.10 -20.45 -10.92
CA ALA A 115 -1.26 -20.14 -11.38
C ALA A 115 -1.94 -19.06 -10.53
N VAL A 116 -1.79 -19.12 -9.20
CA VAL A 116 -2.28 -18.10 -8.26
C VAL A 116 -1.67 -16.74 -8.55
N GLY A 117 -0.35 -16.67 -8.79
CA GLY A 117 0.36 -15.41 -9.10
C GLY A 117 -0.04 -14.78 -10.42
N ARG A 118 -0.52 -15.57 -11.39
CA ARG A 118 -0.96 -15.09 -12.70
C ARG A 118 -2.45 -14.75 -12.78
N ASN A 119 -3.17 -14.79 -11.64
CA ASN A 119 -4.56 -14.37 -11.57
C ASN A 119 -4.73 -12.92 -12.05
N PRO A 120 -5.54 -12.66 -13.09
CA PRO A 120 -5.72 -11.31 -13.60
C PRO A 120 -6.75 -10.48 -12.82
N TRP A 121 -7.58 -11.10 -11.98
CA TRP A 121 -8.68 -10.42 -11.28
C TRP A 121 -8.38 -10.27 -9.79
N SER A 122 -7.44 -9.38 -9.44
CA SER A 122 -7.12 -9.10 -8.04
C SER A 122 -8.38 -8.77 -7.22
N ILE A 123 -8.45 -9.26 -5.99
CA ILE A 123 -9.59 -9.12 -5.06
C ILE A 123 -10.80 -9.98 -5.47
N LEU A 124 -11.30 -9.89 -6.70
CA LEU A 124 -12.46 -10.66 -7.15
C LEU A 124 -12.19 -12.16 -7.16
N VAL A 125 -11.02 -12.56 -7.63
CA VAL A 125 -10.49 -13.92 -7.46
C VAL A 125 -9.44 -13.84 -6.36
N PRO A 126 -9.74 -14.27 -5.13
CA PRO A 126 -9.02 -13.86 -3.94
C PRO A 126 -7.69 -14.60 -3.73
N CYS A 127 -6.73 -14.37 -4.64
CA CYS A 127 -5.38 -14.95 -4.55
C CYS A 127 -4.64 -14.52 -3.27
N HIS A 128 -5.01 -13.40 -2.64
CA HIS A 128 -4.49 -12.96 -1.35
C HIS A 128 -4.88 -13.90 -0.19
N ARG A 129 -5.97 -14.70 -0.30
CA ARG A 129 -6.39 -15.68 0.71
C ARG A 129 -5.55 -16.97 0.69
N VAL A 130 -4.56 -17.10 -0.22
CA VAL A 130 -3.70 -18.28 -0.30
C VAL A 130 -2.40 -18.03 0.46
N LEU A 131 -2.11 -18.87 1.45
CA LEU A 131 -0.97 -18.76 2.36
C LEU A 131 0.04 -19.90 2.14
N GLY A 132 1.25 -19.72 2.63
CA GLY A 132 2.26 -20.78 2.72
C GLY A 132 1.97 -21.78 3.82
N ALA A 133 2.83 -22.78 3.93
CA ALA A 133 2.77 -23.77 5.01
C ALA A 133 2.80 -23.10 6.39
N GLY A 134 1.96 -23.57 7.32
CA GLY A 134 1.80 -22.97 8.64
C GLY A 134 1.16 -21.60 8.62
N ASN A 135 0.30 -21.30 7.63
CA ASN A 135 -0.42 -20.03 7.46
C ASN A 135 0.50 -18.80 7.34
N ARG A 136 1.73 -18.98 6.85
CA ARG A 136 2.69 -17.90 6.67
C ARG A 136 2.36 -17.06 5.42
N LEU A 137 2.54 -15.76 5.53
CA LEU A 137 2.50 -14.86 4.37
C LEU A 137 3.61 -15.22 3.39
N THR A 138 3.25 -15.55 2.16
CA THR A 138 4.19 -15.83 1.08
C THR A 138 3.64 -15.28 -0.22
N GLY A 139 4.52 -14.89 -1.12
CA GLY A 139 4.27 -14.49 -2.50
C GLY A 139 2.94 -13.79 -2.78
N TYR A 140 2.99 -12.58 -3.31
CA TYR A 140 1.81 -11.87 -3.83
C TYR A 140 2.27 -10.97 -4.98
N ALA A 141 1.53 -10.97 -6.08
CA ALA A 141 1.93 -10.23 -7.29
C ALA A 141 2.12 -8.73 -7.02
N SER A 142 1.29 -8.17 -6.16
CA SER A 142 1.31 -6.74 -5.79
C SER A 142 2.14 -6.43 -4.53
N GLY A 143 2.84 -7.43 -3.97
CA GLY A 143 3.64 -7.27 -2.75
C GLY A 143 2.93 -7.78 -1.48
N ILE A 144 3.74 -8.30 -0.57
CA ILE A 144 3.27 -8.97 0.65
C ILE A 144 2.53 -7.99 1.58
N ASP A 145 2.91 -6.74 1.61
CA ASP A 145 2.27 -5.72 2.46
C ASP A 145 0.80 -5.51 2.08
N LYS A 146 0.51 -5.47 0.77
CA LYS A 146 -0.87 -5.38 0.28
C LYS A 146 -1.67 -6.64 0.57
N LYS A 147 -1.04 -7.82 0.50
CA LYS A 147 -1.66 -9.09 0.91
C LYS A 147 -2.01 -9.07 2.38
N ALA A 148 -1.09 -8.65 3.25
CA ALA A 148 -1.33 -8.52 4.68
C ALA A 148 -2.46 -7.54 4.97
N TRP A 149 -2.50 -6.41 4.27
CA TRP A 149 -3.56 -5.42 4.39
C TRP A 149 -4.93 -6.01 4.05
N LEU A 150 -5.06 -6.70 2.91
CA LEU A 150 -6.30 -7.34 2.48
C LEU A 150 -6.78 -8.40 3.47
N LEU A 151 -5.88 -9.24 3.97
CA LEU A 151 -6.20 -10.27 4.97
C LEU A 151 -6.66 -9.65 6.30
N LYS A 152 -6.00 -8.58 6.77
CA LYS A 152 -6.42 -7.82 7.96
C LYS A 152 -7.78 -7.17 7.75
N HIS A 153 -8.01 -6.58 6.59
CA HIS A 153 -9.29 -5.99 6.21
C HIS A 153 -10.43 -7.02 6.27
N GLU A 154 -10.16 -8.24 5.85
CA GLU A 154 -11.12 -9.34 5.89
C GLU A 154 -11.23 -10.01 7.26
N GLY A 155 -10.42 -9.63 8.25
CA GLY A 155 -10.36 -10.31 9.56
C GLY A 155 -9.80 -11.73 9.52
N ALA A 156 -9.07 -12.08 8.46
CA ALA A 156 -8.50 -13.41 8.27
C ALA A 156 -7.28 -13.65 9.17
N ALA A 157 -7.17 -14.87 9.71
CA ALA A 157 -6.02 -15.26 10.51
C ALA A 157 -4.84 -15.68 9.62
N PHE A 158 -3.65 -15.13 9.88
CA PHE A 158 -2.41 -15.51 9.22
C PHE A 158 -1.19 -15.29 10.14
N GLN A 159 -0.08 -15.95 9.82
CA GLN A 159 1.18 -15.71 10.51
C GLN A 159 2.01 -14.70 9.72
N GLU A 160 2.29 -13.56 10.33
CA GLU A 160 3.26 -12.62 9.82
C GLU A 160 4.65 -13.26 9.84
N ASN A 161 5.43 -13.08 8.77
CA ASN A 161 6.82 -13.52 8.78
C ASN A 161 7.59 -12.74 9.86
N LYS A 162 8.56 -13.41 10.54
CA LYS A 162 9.42 -12.72 11.52
C LYS A 162 10.05 -11.46 10.93
N GLU A 163 10.49 -11.51 9.67
CA GLU A 163 11.02 -10.35 8.93
C GLU A 163 10.02 -9.21 8.73
N GLN A 164 8.73 -9.48 8.73
CA GLN A 164 7.67 -8.45 8.65
C GLN A 164 7.28 -7.93 10.04
N LYS A 165 7.41 -8.75 11.08
CA LYS A 165 7.33 -8.28 12.47
C LYS A 165 8.53 -7.39 12.83
N GLU A 166 9.69 -7.67 12.24
CA GLU A 166 10.93 -6.91 12.41
C GLU A 166 11.00 -5.66 11.52
N LYS A 167 10.14 -5.55 10.50
CA LYS A 167 10.00 -4.37 9.65
C LYS A 167 8.86 -3.44 10.07
N LYS A 168 8.65 -3.24 11.34
CA LYS A 168 8.16 -1.95 11.84
C LYS A 168 9.31 -0.96 11.65
N MET A 169 9.48 -0.46 10.43
CA MET A 169 10.57 0.44 10.13
C MET A 169 10.20 1.81 10.65
N LEU A 170 10.67 2.08 11.86
CA LEU A 170 10.64 3.40 12.42
C LEU A 170 11.76 4.21 11.75
N GLU A 171 11.43 5.32 11.12
CA GLU A 171 12.37 6.25 10.53
C GLU A 171 12.36 7.55 11.33
N PHE A 172 13.54 7.96 11.74
CA PHE A 172 13.74 9.21 12.46
C PHE A 172 14.43 10.20 11.53
N ILE A 173 13.65 11.14 10.99
CA ILE A 173 14.15 12.12 10.03
C ILE A 173 14.61 13.35 10.79
N GLU A 174 15.91 13.59 10.75
CA GLU A 174 16.55 14.55 11.63
C GLU A 174 17.63 15.40 10.94
N TYR A 175 18.08 16.41 11.64
CA TYR A 175 19.28 17.18 11.31
C TYR A 175 20.24 17.11 12.48
N PRO A 176 21.45 16.50 12.34
CA PRO A 176 22.34 16.21 13.47
C PRO A 176 22.77 17.43 14.30
N LYS A 177 22.79 18.63 13.68
CA LYS A 177 23.12 19.88 14.37
C LYS A 177 21.94 20.50 15.13
N CYS A 178 20.73 19.92 15.03
CA CYS A 178 19.52 20.42 15.68
C CYS A 178 19.43 19.93 17.12
N THR A 179 19.38 20.85 18.09
CA THR A 179 19.28 20.52 19.52
C THR A 179 17.98 19.79 19.89
N THR A 180 16.88 20.13 19.24
CA THR A 180 15.58 19.44 19.40
C THR A 180 15.67 18.00 18.92
N CYS A 181 16.31 17.74 17.76
CA CYS A 181 16.52 16.39 17.23
C CYS A 181 17.36 15.55 18.20
N LYS A 182 18.43 16.10 18.74
CA LYS A 182 19.28 15.40 19.73
C LYS A 182 18.50 14.98 20.97
N LYS A 183 17.61 15.83 21.47
CA LYS A 183 16.74 15.51 22.64
C LYS A 183 15.76 14.37 22.29
N ALA A 184 15.12 14.46 21.14
CA ALA A 184 14.18 13.45 20.67
C ALA A 184 14.86 12.09 20.43
N LYS A 185 16.05 12.09 19.83
CA LYS A 185 16.85 10.90 19.59
C LYS A 185 17.22 10.19 20.88
N LYS A 186 17.67 10.96 21.88
CA LYS A 186 17.99 10.43 23.22
C LYS A 186 16.80 9.71 23.86
N GLU A 187 15.57 10.20 23.67
CA GLU A 187 14.38 9.52 24.17
C GLU A 187 14.10 8.23 23.43
N LEU A 188 14.21 8.20 22.08
CA LEU A 188 14.05 6.97 21.30
C LEU A 188 15.04 5.88 21.74
N ASP A 189 16.30 6.26 21.99
CA ASP A 189 17.34 5.38 22.49
C ASP A 189 16.99 4.84 23.89
N GLN A 190 16.46 5.68 24.77
CA GLN A 190 16.02 5.29 26.13
C GLN A 190 14.81 4.37 26.11
N LEU A 191 13.91 4.51 25.13
CA LEU A 191 12.77 3.62 24.91
C LEU A 191 13.18 2.27 24.29
N GLY A 192 14.44 2.11 23.90
CA GLY A 192 14.96 0.88 23.28
C GLY A 192 14.36 0.60 21.91
N LEU A 193 13.92 1.61 21.18
CA LEU A 193 13.32 1.48 19.86
C LEU A 193 14.41 1.42 18.79
N GLU A 194 14.30 0.44 17.89
CA GLU A 194 15.12 0.39 16.69
C GLU A 194 14.52 1.30 15.61
N TYR A 195 15.34 2.18 15.03
CA TYR A 195 14.91 3.09 13.98
C TYR A 195 16.03 3.32 12.95
N LYS A 196 15.64 3.63 11.72
CA LYS A 196 16.55 4.16 10.72
C LYS A 196 16.71 5.67 10.92
N ASP A 197 17.94 6.10 11.13
CA ASP A 197 18.27 7.51 11.20
C ASP A 197 18.44 8.08 9.78
N VAL A 198 17.66 9.11 9.44
CA VAL A 198 17.60 9.71 8.11
C VAL A 198 18.04 11.16 8.17
N HIS A 199 19.17 11.48 7.56
CA HIS A 199 19.68 12.84 7.49
C HIS A 199 18.87 13.70 6.50
N ILE A 200 18.07 14.63 7.00
CA ILE A 200 17.07 15.38 6.25
C ILE A 200 17.62 16.17 5.05
N VAL A 201 18.91 16.49 5.02
CA VAL A 201 19.56 17.25 3.92
C VAL A 201 20.22 16.30 2.92
N GLU A 202 20.86 15.23 3.40
CA GLU A 202 21.56 14.26 2.54
C GLU A 202 20.59 13.25 1.91
N GLU A 203 19.54 12.90 2.64
CA GLU A 203 18.51 11.98 2.24
C GLU A 203 17.13 12.68 2.26
N THR A 204 17.01 13.86 1.65
CA THR A 204 15.73 14.59 1.61
C THR A 204 14.64 13.71 1.00
N PRO A 205 13.51 13.49 1.72
CA PRO A 205 12.41 12.69 1.20
C PRO A 205 11.87 13.23 -0.13
N SER A 206 11.53 12.34 -1.05
CA SER A 206 11.03 12.72 -2.38
C SER A 206 9.66 13.38 -2.30
N GLU A 207 9.29 14.14 -3.35
CA GLU A 207 7.96 14.76 -3.48
C GLU A 207 6.83 13.75 -3.23
N LYS A 208 6.93 12.55 -3.78
CA LYS A 208 5.94 11.47 -3.62
C LYS A 208 5.78 11.05 -2.15
N VAL A 209 6.88 10.93 -1.42
CA VAL A 209 6.88 10.55 0.00
C VAL A 209 6.25 11.66 0.84
N ILE A 210 6.66 12.90 0.63
CA ILE A 210 6.13 14.05 1.39
C ILE A 210 4.65 14.27 1.09
N LEU A 211 4.22 14.11 -0.18
CA LEU A 211 2.81 14.20 -0.55
C LEU A 211 1.97 13.15 0.18
N ASN A 212 2.45 11.91 0.22
CA ASN A 212 1.79 10.84 0.98
C ASN A 212 1.69 11.19 2.47
N TRP A 213 2.74 11.73 3.08
CA TRP A 213 2.71 12.18 4.47
C TRP A 213 1.65 13.25 4.72
N ILE A 214 1.57 14.27 3.84
CA ILE A 214 0.59 15.35 3.96
C ILE A 214 -0.84 14.80 3.85
N GLU A 215 -1.08 13.86 2.93
CA GLU A 215 -2.42 13.34 2.65
C GLU A 215 -2.91 12.30 3.66
N THR A 216 -1.99 11.56 4.31
CA THR A 216 -2.37 10.39 5.14
C THR A 216 -2.20 10.60 6.63
N SER A 217 -1.41 11.59 7.07
CA SER A 217 -1.03 11.72 8.48
C SER A 217 -2.05 12.44 9.36
N GLY A 218 -2.97 13.19 8.77
CA GLY A 218 -3.92 14.04 9.51
C GLY A 218 -3.32 15.33 10.11
N PHE A 219 -2.03 15.60 9.87
CA PHE A 219 -1.39 16.85 10.29
C PHE A 219 -1.74 17.99 9.31
N GLU A 220 -1.85 19.21 9.84
CA GLU A 220 -2.04 20.41 9.00
C GLU A 220 -0.80 20.66 8.13
N LEU A 221 -1.00 21.11 6.90
CA LEU A 221 0.06 21.38 5.93
C LEU A 221 1.20 22.25 6.51
N LYS A 222 0.86 23.28 7.26
CA LYS A 222 1.82 24.20 7.88
C LYS A 222 2.76 23.52 8.89
N GLN A 223 2.35 22.42 9.49
CA GLN A 223 3.14 21.69 10.48
C GLN A 223 4.36 21.00 9.86
N PHE A 224 4.32 20.69 8.56
CA PHE A 224 5.45 20.13 7.83
C PHE A 224 6.57 21.14 7.57
N PHE A 225 6.27 22.43 7.66
CA PHE A 225 7.24 23.49 7.39
C PHE A 225 8.05 23.89 8.63
N ASN A 226 9.34 24.08 8.46
CA ASN A 226 10.22 24.69 9.45
C ASN A 226 10.07 26.20 9.46
N THR A 227 8.98 26.70 10.04
CA THR A 227 8.59 28.11 10.03
C THR A 227 9.59 29.05 10.69
N SER A 228 10.52 28.55 11.53
CA SER A 228 11.61 29.31 12.14
C SER A 228 12.92 29.25 11.33
N GLY A 229 12.95 28.49 10.25
CA GLY A 229 14.14 28.30 9.41
C GLY A 229 14.50 29.51 8.57
N ILE A 230 15.79 29.63 8.24
CA ILE A 230 16.30 30.72 7.36
C ILE A 230 15.65 30.61 6.00
N LYS A 231 15.66 29.42 5.38
CA LYS A 231 15.05 29.16 4.05
C LYS A 231 13.57 29.53 3.97
N TYR A 232 12.81 29.22 5.02
CA TYR A 232 11.39 29.60 5.08
C TYR A 232 11.18 31.12 5.01
N ARG A 233 12.06 31.89 5.67
CA ARG A 233 12.01 33.35 5.66
C ARG A 233 12.50 33.94 4.33
N GLU A 234 13.61 33.43 3.79
CA GLU A 234 14.18 33.87 2.50
C GLU A 234 13.18 33.72 1.36
N LEU A 235 12.38 32.63 1.35
CA LEU A 235 11.37 32.38 0.34
C LEU A 235 10.04 33.09 0.61
N GLY A 236 9.91 33.84 1.69
CA GLY A 236 8.69 34.57 2.06
C GLY A 236 7.46 33.69 2.20
N LEU A 237 7.63 32.49 2.81
CA LEU A 237 6.58 31.46 2.85
C LEU A 237 5.49 31.72 3.88
N LYS A 238 5.66 32.70 4.78
CA LYS A 238 4.73 32.97 5.89
C LYS A 238 3.28 33.12 5.43
N ASP A 239 3.08 33.86 4.35
CA ASP A 239 1.75 34.19 3.80
C ASP A 239 1.36 33.32 2.59
N LYS A 240 2.28 32.47 2.12
CA LYS A 240 2.07 31.62 0.95
C LYS A 240 1.65 30.19 1.29
N VAL A 241 2.13 29.62 2.41
CA VAL A 241 1.88 28.20 2.77
C VAL A 241 0.39 27.87 2.86
N GLY A 242 -0.44 28.81 3.32
CA GLY A 242 -1.89 28.61 3.44
C GLY A 242 -2.64 28.55 2.09
N THR A 243 -2.00 28.96 0.99
CA THR A 243 -2.60 28.97 -0.36
C THR A 243 -2.06 27.85 -1.26
N LEU A 244 -1.04 27.11 -0.80
CA LEU A 244 -0.46 26.00 -1.57
C LEU A 244 -1.38 24.78 -1.56
N SER A 245 -1.49 24.12 -2.71
CA SER A 245 -2.01 22.75 -2.77
C SER A 245 -1.03 21.77 -2.11
N ASN A 246 -1.51 20.61 -1.67
CA ASN A 246 -0.65 19.56 -1.10
C ASN A 246 0.51 19.18 -2.02
N LYS A 247 0.25 19.11 -3.33
CA LYS A 247 1.27 18.78 -4.34
C LYS A 247 2.34 19.88 -4.47
N GLU A 248 1.95 21.13 -4.51
CA GLU A 248 2.90 22.26 -4.57
C GLU A 248 3.74 22.32 -3.30
N ALA A 249 3.12 22.12 -2.14
CA ALA A 249 3.82 22.08 -0.87
C ALA A 249 4.80 20.91 -0.80
N ALA A 250 4.42 19.71 -1.24
CA ALA A 250 5.29 18.55 -1.28
C ALA A 250 6.51 18.77 -2.18
N LYS A 251 6.28 19.35 -3.39
CA LYS A 251 7.35 19.70 -4.32
C LYS A 251 8.32 20.72 -3.71
N LEU A 252 7.79 21.75 -3.04
CA LEU A 252 8.59 22.77 -2.37
C LEU A 252 9.40 22.19 -1.21
N LEU A 253 8.81 21.35 -0.36
CA LEU A 253 9.49 20.70 0.76
C LEU A 253 10.58 19.71 0.31
N ALA A 254 10.35 19.01 -0.82
CA ALA A 254 11.33 18.10 -1.39
C ALA A 254 12.53 18.83 -2.05
N SER A 255 12.39 20.10 -2.39
CA SER A 255 13.47 20.89 -3.01
C SER A 255 14.62 21.24 -2.06
N ASP A 256 14.35 21.30 -0.76
CA ASP A 256 15.37 21.58 0.27
C ASP A 256 14.90 21.01 1.64
N GLY A 257 15.62 20.01 2.15
CA GLY A 257 15.30 19.37 3.44
C GLY A 257 15.28 20.34 4.63
N MET A 258 15.93 21.50 4.52
CA MET A 258 15.91 22.53 5.58
C MET A 258 14.56 23.24 5.70
N LEU A 259 13.68 23.11 4.68
CA LEU A 259 12.29 23.58 4.73
C LEU A 259 11.40 22.69 5.59
N LEU A 260 11.74 21.40 5.71
CA LEU A 260 10.99 20.44 6.52
C LEU A 260 11.16 20.72 8.01
N LYS A 261 10.05 20.63 8.74
CA LYS A 261 10.04 20.58 10.20
C LYS A 261 10.75 19.33 10.68
N ARG A 262 11.50 19.44 11.75
CA ARG A 262 12.32 18.33 12.30
C ARG A 262 12.34 18.33 13.82
N PRO A 263 12.48 17.13 14.45
CA PRO A 263 12.47 15.81 13.81
C PRO A 263 11.08 15.43 13.26
N ILE A 264 11.04 14.47 12.33
CA ILE A 264 9.80 13.78 11.94
C ILE A 264 9.99 12.30 12.29
N LEU A 265 9.03 11.74 13.02
CA LEU A 265 8.98 10.31 13.32
C LEU A 265 7.97 9.64 12.41
N VAL A 266 8.42 8.66 11.65
CA VAL A 266 7.61 7.94 10.67
C VAL A 266 7.63 6.45 11.04
N GLU A 267 6.49 5.81 11.08
CA GLU A 267 6.37 4.36 11.24
C GLU A 267 5.66 3.77 10.02
N ASN A 268 6.35 2.88 9.32
CA ASN A 268 5.81 2.22 8.11
C ASN A 268 5.27 3.21 7.04
N GLY A 269 5.98 4.32 6.84
CA GLY A 269 5.58 5.36 5.89
C GLY A 269 4.50 6.32 6.38
N VAL A 270 3.98 6.14 7.60
CA VAL A 270 2.97 7.02 8.22
C VAL A 270 3.64 7.92 9.26
N VAL A 271 3.44 9.22 9.15
CA VAL A 271 3.97 10.20 10.13
C VAL A 271 3.26 10.04 11.46
N LYS A 272 4.02 9.78 12.51
CA LYS A 272 3.53 9.66 13.89
C LYS A 272 3.65 10.98 14.65
N GLN A 273 4.72 11.74 14.41
CA GLN A 273 4.92 13.03 15.05
C GLN A 273 5.80 13.95 14.19
N ILE A 274 5.45 15.23 14.19
CA ILE A 274 6.22 16.31 13.55
C ILE A 274 6.72 17.27 14.63
N GLY A 275 8.02 17.47 14.68
CA GLY A 275 8.68 18.19 15.76
C GLY A 275 8.73 17.37 17.05
N TYR A 276 9.25 17.99 18.13
CA TYR A 276 9.38 17.34 19.45
C TYR A 276 8.87 18.28 20.53
N ARG A 277 7.54 18.42 20.58
CA ARG A 277 6.83 19.18 21.62
C ARG A 277 6.20 18.30 22.68
N LYS A 278 5.98 17.03 22.36
CA LYS A 278 5.50 15.97 23.23
C LYS A 278 6.51 14.83 23.18
N THR A 279 6.64 14.11 24.26
CA THR A 279 7.45 12.91 24.38
C THR A 279 6.87 11.76 23.54
N TYR A 280 7.68 10.78 23.21
CA TYR A 280 7.29 9.64 22.36
C TYR A 280 6.66 8.49 23.16
N ASP A 281 6.74 8.54 24.50
CA ASP A 281 6.15 7.55 25.42
C ASP A 281 4.63 7.39 25.27
N ASN A 282 3.96 8.43 24.77
CA ASN A 282 2.51 8.41 24.51
C ASN A 282 2.14 7.95 23.09
N LEU A 283 3.11 7.61 22.26
CA LEU A 283 2.87 7.07 20.94
C LEU A 283 2.87 5.54 21.01
N ASP A 284 1.87 4.91 20.39
CA ASP A 284 1.83 3.45 20.25
C ASP A 284 2.85 3.02 19.18
N LEU A 285 4.12 2.91 19.59
CA LEU A 285 5.28 2.55 18.76
C LEU A 285 5.76 1.11 18.98
N LYS A 286 5.01 0.29 19.75
CA LYS A 286 5.41 -1.08 20.13
C LYS A 286 4.71 -2.14 19.32
#